data_afd52e068095f2ad1841b33ff2a3b6a2
#
_entry.id   afd52e068095f2ad1841b33ff2a3b6a2
#
_cell.length_a   1.000
_cell.length_b   1.000
_cell.length_c   1.000
_cell.angle_alpha   90.00
_cell.angle_beta   90.00
_cell.angle_gamma   90.00
#
_symmetry.space_group_name_H-M   'P 1'
#
loop_
_entity.id
_entity.type
_entity.pdbx_description
1 polymer ?
#
loop_
_entity_poly.entity_id
_entity_poly.type
_entity_poly.pdbx_seq_one_letter_code
_entity_poly.pdbx_strand_id
1 'polypeptide(L)'
;MKTLNKIVLGTLSLCTLLFASCDNYLTVEPKATIDEDLAMSEPDKMVTAAYARLGDDWYTYPFNMWPYGDITSDDAYKGGSGTTDTNYHPFEVWSSLTSSSPDHMDEMWYHLYCAISRCNRALVSLAEHGDKLDAETRKIREGEVRFLRAHFYFKLAQIWNQVPWIDEEVYRNHTEEKTRNDANTHEELMLKIVDDFKFAYDNLPASQAEGGRANKIAAAAYLAKCYLTMAWGDGYEATTGADHINPAYMQKVIEYTDVVAGSGYGYLEDFGDIFLPEYKNSKESIFAVQHSDYKDDNTKYGRANWSNMLNGCWGMWSCGWDFHKPSQNLVNAFKTEGGLPMFEHYNDKIDYPVNGAPTAQKWDPRLFHTVGMPTFPYKYEAEYTMTKDNSRTPNTYGYYASLKEVPQRSKGETFDNPWQAFAMNDYVLRYTDVMLMRAEAMVEIGNLEGARSIVNDIRQRAKNSVAKHISYAADQCEIALYPASDFGTKEDARLRVQWERRLELAMENERFFDLRRWGIASQTLNKFFEVEKNSVYDGQTYAQYYNDAHFTPAKNEYFPLPYIQLFYVPGLYTQNKGY
;
A
#
# COMPACT_ATOMS: atom_id res chain seq x y z
N MET A 1 30.89 14.34 -76.57
CA MET A 1 31.42 13.62 -75.40
C MET A 1 32.11 14.51 -74.37
N LYS A 2 32.89 15.56 -74.73
CA LYS A 2 33.57 16.40 -73.72
C LYS A 2 32.64 17.31 -72.87
N THR A 3 31.49 17.65 -73.38
CA THR A 3 30.52 18.51 -72.67
C THR A 3 29.65 17.69 -71.68
N LEU A 4 29.38 16.43 -71.99
CA LEU A 4 28.55 15.55 -71.12
C LEU A 4 29.32 15.14 -69.88
N ASN A 5 30.63 14.92 -69.96
CA ASN A 5 31.49 14.58 -68.82
C ASN A 5 31.68 15.73 -67.84
N LYS A 6 31.57 17.00 -68.27
CA LYS A 6 31.67 18.16 -67.40
C LYS A 6 30.36 18.39 -66.60
N ILE A 7 29.21 18.04 -67.15
CA ILE A 7 27.90 18.14 -66.48
C ILE A 7 27.79 17.02 -65.44
N VAL A 8 28.23 15.79 -65.76
CA VAL A 8 28.20 14.65 -64.82
C VAL A 8 29.17 14.88 -63.65
N LEU A 9 30.37 15.44 -63.88
CA LEU A 9 31.29 15.77 -62.79
C LEU A 9 30.77 16.93 -61.91
N GLY A 10 30.09 17.93 -62.52
CA GLY A 10 29.49 19.04 -61.78
C GLY A 10 28.32 18.62 -60.90
N THR A 11 27.47 17.70 -61.38
CA THR A 11 26.37 17.15 -60.59
C THR A 11 26.82 16.19 -59.48
N LEU A 12 27.87 15.38 -59.71
CA LEU A 12 28.45 14.54 -58.66
C LEU A 12 29.11 15.37 -57.53
N SER A 13 29.83 16.48 -57.88
CA SER A 13 30.43 17.39 -56.90
C SER A 13 29.39 18.17 -56.10
N LEU A 14 28.22 18.49 -56.69
CA LEU A 14 27.14 19.20 -56.00
C LEU A 14 26.37 18.26 -55.07
N CYS A 15 26.21 16.97 -55.42
CA CYS A 15 25.61 15.96 -54.54
C CYS A 15 26.51 15.61 -53.35
N THR A 16 27.81 15.57 -53.49
CA THR A 16 28.74 15.32 -52.37
C THR A 16 28.85 16.49 -51.39
N LEU A 17 28.59 17.72 -51.83
CA LEU A 17 28.53 18.89 -50.94
C LEU A 17 27.23 18.99 -50.16
N LEU A 18 26.14 18.35 -50.61
CA LEU A 18 24.87 18.30 -49.92
C LEU A 18 24.81 17.26 -48.78
N PHE A 19 25.71 16.27 -48.77
CA PHE A 19 25.81 15.28 -47.70
C PHE A 19 26.78 15.69 -46.59
N ALA A 20 27.62 16.70 -46.77
CA ALA A 20 28.56 17.17 -45.75
C ALA A 20 28.01 18.32 -44.86
N SER A 21 26.74 18.73 -45.04
CA SER A 21 26.21 19.92 -44.38
C SER A 21 25.09 19.65 -43.36
N CYS A 22 24.81 18.38 -43.02
CA CYS A 22 23.64 18.10 -42.16
C CYS A 22 23.96 17.62 -40.76
N ASP A 23 25.17 17.26 -40.41
CA ASP A 23 25.47 16.74 -39.09
C ASP A 23 25.39 17.82 -37.97
N ASN A 24 25.70 19.07 -38.27
CA ASN A 24 25.64 20.14 -37.28
C ASN A 24 24.28 20.89 -37.21
N TYR A 25 23.35 20.62 -38.14
CA TYR A 25 22.06 21.29 -38.18
C TYR A 25 20.96 20.47 -37.46
N LEU A 26 21.20 19.21 -37.19
CA LEU A 26 20.28 18.31 -36.50
C LEU A 26 20.62 18.11 -35.01
N THR A 27 21.80 18.52 -34.57
CA THR A 27 22.16 18.61 -33.16
C THR A 27 21.70 19.96 -32.61
N VAL A 28 20.42 20.09 -32.39
CA VAL A 28 19.89 21.14 -31.52
C VAL A 28 20.24 20.73 -30.08
N GLU A 29 21.32 21.31 -29.53
CA GLU A 29 21.53 21.24 -28.09
C GLU A 29 20.31 21.86 -27.42
N PRO A 30 19.49 21.07 -26.68
CA PRO A 30 18.31 21.60 -26.02
C PRO A 30 18.76 22.60 -24.95
N LYS A 31 18.56 23.86 -25.19
CA LYS A 31 18.79 24.91 -24.20
C LYS A 31 17.74 24.76 -23.09
N ALA A 32 18.17 24.38 -21.89
CA ALA A 32 17.35 24.18 -20.69
C ALA A 32 16.84 22.74 -20.43
N THR A 33 17.40 21.72 -21.04
CA THR A 33 17.24 20.34 -20.59
C THR A 33 18.59 19.80 -20.10
N ILE A 34 18.56 19.04 -19.02
CA ILE A 34 19.72 18.27 -18.58
C ILE A 34 19.77 17.06 -19.50
N ASP A 35 20.87 16.88 -20.27
CA ASP A 35 21.06 15.66 -21.04
C ASP A 35 21.27 14.44 -20.14
N GLU A 36 21.11 13.25 -20.70
CA GLU A 36 21.19 12.02 -19.93
C GLU A 36 22.59 11.80 -19.34
N ASP A 37 23.65 12.07 -20.09
CA ASP A 37 25.02 11.90 -19.63
C ASP A 37 25.33 12.81 -18.45
N LEU A 38 24.88 14.06 -18.50
CA LEU A 38 25.02 14.99 -17.39
C LEU A 38 24.22 14.56 -16.17
N ALA A 39 22.98 14.08 -16.37
CA ALA A 39 22.17 13.55 -15.28
C ALA A 39 22.83 12.33 -14.63
N MET A 40 23.28 11.37 -15.43
CA MET A 40 23.94 10.15 -14.97
C MET A 40 25.27 10.43 -14.26
N SER A 41 25.93 11.54 -14.58
CA SER A 41 27.18 11.95 -13.92
C SER A 41 27.00 12.49 -12.49
N GLU A 42 25.74 12.61 -11.99
CA GLU A 42 25.38 13.17 -10.67
C GLU A 42 24.69 12.10 -9.79
N PRO A 43 25.44 11.11 -9.25
CA PRO A 43 24.85 9.93 -8.60
C PRO A 43 23.95 10.26 -7.42
N ASP A 44 24.27 11.26 -6.58
CA ASP A 44 23.42 11.65 -5.44
C ASP A 44 22.07 12.24 -5.87
N LYS A 45 22.06 12.97 -6.99
CA LYS A 45 20.80 13.48 -7.58
C LYS A 45 19.97 12.36 -8.20
N MET A 46 20.60 11.34 -8.77
CA MET A 46 19.90 10.17 -9.30
C MET A 46 19.23 9.37 -8.17
N VAL A 47 19.87 9.25 -7.01
CA VAL A 47 19.24 8.66 -5.81
C VAL A 47 18.02 9.48 -5.38
N THR A 48 18.14 10.80 -5.33
CA THR A 48 17.00 11.68 -5.02
C THR A 48 15.85 11.51 -6.02
N ALA A 49 16.16 11.35 -7.32
CA ALA A 49 15.17 11.10 -8.36
C ALA A 49 14.45 9.75 -8.20
N ALA A 50 15.11 8.73 -7.61
CA ALA A 50 14.46 7.47 -7.26
C ALA A 50 13.48 7.65 -6.09
N TYR A 51 13.87 8.38 -5.04
CA TYR A 51 12.96 8.72 -3.93
C TYR A 51 11.73 9.51 -4.38
N ALA A 52 11.87 10.41 -5.34
CA ALA A 52 10.76 11.22 -5.83
C ALA A 52 9.59 10.37 -6.39
N ARG A 53 9.83 9.10 -6.72
CA ARG A 53 8.76 8.18 -7.18
C ARG A 53 7.89 7.63 -6.06
N LEU A 54 8.31 7.68 -4.81
CA LEU A 54 7.49 7.20 -3.70
C LEU A 54 6.16 7.95 -3.57
N GLY A 55 6.18 9.27 -3.79
CA GLY A 55 5.00 10.13 -3.68
C GLY A 55 4.47 10.62 -5.03
N ASP A 56 4.93 10.05 -6.15
CA ASP A 56 4.45 10.40 -7.49
C ASP A 56 3.28 9.49 -7.89
N ASP A 57 2.27 9.42 -7.05
CA ASP A 57 1.05 8.68 -7.29
C ASP A 57 -0.08 9.55 -7.85
N TRP A 58 -1.14 8.91 -8.31
CA TRP A 58 -2.36 9.52 -8.82
C TRP A 58 -3.55 8.66 -8.46
N TYR A 59 -4.77 9.17 -8.62
CA TYR A 59 -5.97 8.41 -8.26
C TYR A 59 -6.14 7.10 -9.04
N THR A 60 -5.50 6.94 -10.19
CA THR A 60 -5.52 5.70 -11.00
C THR A 60 -4.41 4.72 -10.63
N TYR A 61 -3.36 5.18 -9.95
CA TYR A 61 -2.26 4.37 -9.43
C TYR A 61 -1.83 4.82 -8.02
N PRO A 62 -2.71 4.67 -7.04
CA PRO A 62 -2.41 5.07 -5.66
C PRO A 62 -1.39 4.11 -5.04
N PHE A 63 -0.18 4.60 -4.80
CA PHE A 63 0.92 3.78 -4.29
C PHE A 63 0.73 3.32 -2.85
N ASN A 64 -0.20 3.91 -2.11
CA ASN A 64 -0.61 3.39 -0.81
C ASN A 64 -1.45 2.10 -0.91
N MET A 65 -1.84 1.67 -2.10
CA MET A 65 -2.47 0.37 -2.37
C MET A 65 -3.92 0.22 -1.88
N TRP A 66 -4.63 1.28 -1.48
CA TRP A 66 -5.99 1.15 -0.94
C TRP A 66 -6.98 0.39 -1.86
N PRO A 67 -6.89 0.46 -3.22
CA PRO A 67 -7.77 -0.34 -4.06
C PRO A 67 -7.44 -1.83 -4.03
N TYR A 68 -6.16 -2.16 -3.83
CA TYR A 68 -5.65 -3.54 -3.90
C TYR A 68 -5.67 -4.26 -2.55
N GLY A 69 -5.61 -3.52 -1.45
CA GLY A 69 -5.53 -4.08 -0.11
C GLY A 69 -6.85 -4.08 0.64
N ASP A 70 -7.66 -3.02 0.51
CA ASP A 70 -8.87 -2.85 1.31
C ASP A 70 -10.16 -3.03 0.52
N ILE A 71 -10.39 -2.36 -0.63
CA ILE A 71 -11.67 -2.55 -1.33
C ILE A 71 -11.82 -3.92 -2.00
N THR A 72 -10.75 -4.62 -2.18
CA THR A 72 -10.72 -6.04 -2.59
C THR A 72 -11.02 -6.99 -1.43
N SER A 73 -11.23 -6.47 -0.23
CA SER A 73 -11.43 -7.23 1.00
C SER A 73 -12.85 -7.06 1.58
N ASP A 74 -13.04 -7.59 2.76
CA ASP A 74 -14.27 -7.48 3.53
C ASP A 74 -14.32 -6.23 4.44
N ASP A 75 -13.29 -5.37 4.42
CA ASP A 75 -13.17 -4.22 5.31
C ASP A 75 -13.61 -2.89 4.69
N ALA A 76 -13.60 -2.75 3.35
CA ALA A 76 -13.95 -1.49 2.71
C ALA A 76 -14.80 -1.65 1.45
N TYR A 77 -15.64 -0.63 1.22
CA TYR A 77 -16.30 -0.40 -0.06
C TYR A 77 -15.48 0.59 -0.90
N LYS A 78 -15.68 0.55 -2.22
CA LYS A 78 -15.09 1.52 -3.13
C LYS A 78 -15.49 2.96 -2.80
N GLY A 79 -16.79 3.20 -2.60
CA GLY A 79 -17.33 4.55 -2.41
C GLY A 79 -17.54 5.34 -3.71
N GLY A 80 -17.50 6.67 -3.61
CA GLY A 80 -17.71 7.58 -4.74
C GLY A 80 -19.17 7.78 -5.11
N SER A 81 -19.46 8.18 -6.37
CA SER A 81 -20.82 8.52 -6.84
C SER A 81 -21.62 7.33 -7.38
N GLY A 82 -21.20 6.12 -7.11
CA GLY A 82 -21.83 4.87 -7.54
C GLY A 82 -20.84 3.89 -8.17
N THR A 83 -21.32 2.74 -8.61
CA THR A 83 -20.48 1.64 -9.11
C THR A 83 -19.66 1.99 -10.35
N THR A 84 -20.13 2.90 -11.19
CA THR A 84 -19.45 3.31 -12.43
C THR A 84 -18.40 4.41 -12.25
N ASP A 85 -18.33 5.01 -11.06
CA ASP A 85 -17.38 6.07 -10.78
C ASP A 85 -15.95 5.52 -10.67
N THR A 86 -15.00 6.13 -11.38
CA THR A 86 -13.56 5.81 -11.39
C THR A 86 -13.17 4.39 -11.77
N ASN A 87 -14.08 3.54 -12.24
CA ASN A 87 -13.78 2.19 -12.73
C ASN A 87 -13.13 1.21 -11.72
N TYR A 88 -13.25 1.45 -10.40
CA TYR A 88 -12.73 0.53 -9.37
C TYR A 88 -13.72 -0.57 -8.96
N HIS A 89 -14.95 -0.55 -9.46
CA HIS A 89 -15.96 -1.54 -9.10
C HIS A 89 -15.55 -3.01 -9.35
N PRO A 90 -14.81 -3.36 -10.42
CA PRO A 90 -14.32 -4.73 -10.59
C PRO A 90 -13.46 -5.24 -9.44
N PHE A 91 -12.79 -4.37 -8.69
CA PHE A 91 -12.01 -4.77 -7.50
C PHE A 91 -12.90 -5.19 -6.33
N GLU A 92 -14.07 -4.53 -6.16
CA GLU A 92 -15.02 -4.89 -5.09
C GLU A 92 -15.68 -6.24 -5.34
N VAL A 93 -16.02 -6.54 -6.60
CA VAL A 93 -16.89 -7.69 -6.93
C VAL A 93 -16.13 -8.90 -7.44
N TRP A 94 -14.88 -8.74 -7.87
CA TRP A 94 -14.00 -9.78 -8.43
C TRP A 94 -14.52 -10.47 -9.69
N SER A 95 -15.81 -10.74 -9.80
CA SER A 95 -16.44 -11.46 -10.90
C SER A 95 -16.26 -10.78 -12.26
N SER A 96 -16.17 -9.45 -12.29
CA SER A 96 -15.96 -8.66 -13.50
C SER A 96 -14.50 -8.23 -13.71
N LEU A 97 -13.56 -8.70 -12.88
CA LEU A 97 -12.16 -8.40 -13.01
C LEU A 97 -11.53 -9.17 -14.19
N THR A 98 -10.99 -8.44 -15.15
CA THR A 98 -10.35 -8.99 -16.37
C THR A 98 -9.06 -8.23 -16.68
N SER A 99 -8.23 -8.74 -17.58
CA SER A 99 -6.98 -8.08 -17.98
C SER A 99 -7.16 -6.69 -18.63
N SER A 100 -8.35 -6.39 -19.12
CA SER A 100 -8.70 -5.10 -19.75
C SER A 100 -9.58 -4.21 -18.89
N SER A 101 -9.95 -4.63 -17.68
CA SER A 101 -10.80 -3.87 -16.78
C SER A 101 -10.50 -4.19 -15.33
N PRO A 102 -10.18 -3.18 -14.53
CA PRO A 102 -10.02 -1.77 -14.89
C PRO A 102 -8.65 -1.48 -15.56
N ASP A 103 -8.59 -0.41 -16.33
CA ASP A 103 -7.36 0.14 -16.95
C ASP A 103 -6.35 0.65 -15.92
N HIS A 104 -6.77 0.96 -14.69
CA HIS A 104 -5.94 1.36 -13.57
C HIS A 104 -4.84 0.33 -13.23
N MET A 105 -5.05 -0.95 -13.54
CA MET A 105 -4.00 -1.97 -13.37
C MET A 105 -2.81 -1.72 -14.30
N ASP A 106 -3.06 -1.25 -15.53
CA ASP A 106 -2.01 -0.89 -16.48
C ASP A 106 -1.23 0.33 -16.01
N GLU A 107 -1.93 1.36 -15.53
CA GLU A 107 -1.33 2.56 -14.94
C GLU A 107 -0.42 2.19 -13.74
N MET A 108 -0.92 1.36 -12.81
CA MET A 108 -0.13 0.91 -11.65
C MET A 108 1.12 0.13 -12.09
N TRP A 109 0.99 -0.81 -13.04
CA TRP A 109 2.11 -1.55 -13.59
C TRP A 109 3.17 -0.61 -14.19
N TYR A 110 2.72 0.27 -15.10
CA TYR A 110 3.61 1.21 -15.78
C TYR A 110 4.36 2.11 -14.78
N HIS A 111 3.66 2.69 -13.82
CA HIS A 111 4.27 3.62 -12.86
C HIS A 111 5.20 2.93 -11.87
N LEU A 112 4.92 1.69 -11.46
CA LEU A 112 5.85 0.90 -10.65
C LEU A 112 7.14 0.56 -11.45
N TYR A 113 7.02 0.19 -12.72
CA TYR A 113 8.22 -0.01 -13.56
C TYR A 113 8.97 1.29 -13.87
N CYS A 114 8.30 2.41 -14.01
CA CYS A 114 8.97 3.72 -14.06
C CYS A 114 9.79 4.00 -12.80
N ALA A 115 9.29 3.62 -11.63
CA ALA A 115 10.02 3.75 -10.37
C ALA A 115 11.24 2.82 -10.32
N ILE A 116 11.09 1.57 -10.72
CA ILE A 116 12.19 0.60 -10.83
C ILE A 116 13.25 1.07 -11.83
N SER A 117 12.86 1.61 -12.98
CA SER A 117 13.78 2.18 -13.96
C SER A 117 14.62 3.31 -13.37
N ARG A 118 14.02 4.21 -12.57
CA ARG A 118 14.81 5.25 -11.87
C ARG A 118 15.78 4.66 -10.84
N CYS A 119 15.41 3.58 -10.16
CA CYS A 119 16.32 2.88 -9.26
C CYS A 119 17.50 2.27 -10.04
N ASN A 120 17.23 1.59 -11.16
CA ASN A 120 18.28 0.98 -11.98
C ASN A 120 19.23 2.04 -12.55
N ARG A 121 18.69 3.17 -13.03
CA ARG A 121 19.52 4.31 -13.48
C ARG A 121 20.41 4.86 -12.36
N ALA A 122 19.89 4.99 -11.15
CA ALA A 122 20.66 5.44 -10.01
C ALA A 122 21.77 4.44 -9.64
N LEU A 123 21.50 3.12 -9.71
CA LEU A 123 22.52 2.09 -9.49
C LEU A 123 23.62 2.13 -10.55
N VAL A 124 23.27 2.31 -11.84
CA VAL A 124 24.24 2.48 -12.92
C VAL A 124 25.09 3.74 -12.68
N SER A 125 24.47 4.87 -12.36
CA SER A 125 25.16 6.12 -12.05
C SER A 125 26.13 5.97 -10.86
N LEU A 126 25.72 5.29 -9.80
CA LEU A 126 26.56 4.99 -8.64
C LEU A 126 27.74 4.07 -9.01
N ALA A 127 27.54 3.12 -9.93
CA ALA A 127 28.61 2.24 -10.40
C ALA A 127 29.65 2.99 -11.23
N GLU A 128 29.21 3.88 -12.12
CA GLU A 128 30.05 4.56 -13.10
C GLU A 128 30.67 5.87 -12.59
N HIS A 129 29.97 6.58 -11.72
CA HIS A 129 30.36 7.90 -11.22
C HIS A 129 30.39 8.01 -9.69
N GLY A 130 30.33 6.88 -8.99
CA GLY A 130 30.33 6.86 -7.53
C GLY A 130 31.65 7.26 -6.87
N ASP A 131 32.72 7.44 -7.65
CA ASP A 131 33.99 8.03 -7.21
C ASP A 131 33.87 9.51 -6.80
N LYS A 132 32.79 10.18 -7.19
CA LYS A 132 32.43 11.53 -6.71
C LYS A 132 31.97 11.56 -5.24
N LEU A 133 31.66 10.41 -4.67
CA LEU A 133 31.25 10.21 -3.28
C LEU A 133 32.35 9.48 -2.51
N ASP A 134 32.46 9.73 -1.22
CA ASP A 134 33.29 8.86 -0.39
C ASP A 134 32.70 7.44 -0.32
N ALA A 135 33.56 6.45 0.01
CA ALA A 135 33.19 5.05 -0.07
C ALA A 135 32.03 4.64 0.85
N GLU A 136 31.88 5.31 2.01
CA GLU A 136 30.79 5.05 2.95
C GLU A 136 29.47 5.62 2.42
N THR A 137 29.48 6.89 2.02
CA THR A 137 28.31 7.54 1.39
C THR A 137 27.85 6.77 0.16
N ARG A 138 28.76 6.32 -0.71
CA ARG A 138 28.40 5.53 -1.88
C ARG A 138 27.64 4.25 -1.50
N LYS A 139 28.11 3.51 -0.48
CA LYS A 139 27.43 2.29 0.00
C LYS A 139 26.04 2.59 0.58
N ILE A 140 25.92 3.68 1.35
CA ILE A 140 24.63 4.11 1.88
C ILE A 140 23.68 4.41 0.73
N ARG A 141 24.11 5.18 -0.27
CA ARG A 141 23.28 5.52 -1.44
C ARG A 141 22.85 4.29 -2.24
N GLU A 142 23.76 3.33 -2.45
CA GLU A 142 23.41 2.05 -3.08
C GLU A 142 22.37 1.29 -2.22
N GLY A 143 22.56 1.24 -0.91
CA GLY A 143 21.59 0.61 0.02
C GLY A 143 20.20 1.26 -0.04
N GLU A 144 20.14 2.60 -0.13
CA GLU A 144 18.88 3.32 -0.29
C GLU A 144 18.17 2.97 -1.60
N VAL A 145 18.89 2.95 -2.71
CA VAL A 145 18.31 2.66 -4.03
C VAL A 145 17.85 1.20 -4.13
N ARG A 146 18.61 0.25 -3.60
CA ARG A 146 18.20 -1.16 -3.53
C ARG A 146 16.96 -1.33 -2.66
N PHE A 147 16.88 -0.64 -1.51
CA PHE A 147 15.67 -0.61 -0.69
C PHE A 147 14.46 -0.13 -1.47
N LEU A 148 14.58 0.97 -2.22
CA LEU A 148 13.49 1.51 -3.03
C LEU A 148 13.07 0.55 -4.14
N ARG A 149 14.04 -0.06 -4.85
CA ARG A 149 13.74 -1.05 -5.88
C ARG A 149 12.99 -2.25 -5.32
N ALA A 150 13.45 -2.78 -4.20
CA ALA A 150 12.78 -3.86 -3.49
C ALA A 150 11.36 -3.48 -3.05
N HIS A 151 11.15 -2.26 -2.55
CA HIS A 151 9.83 -1.75 -2.20
C HIS A 151 8.86 -1.77 -3.39
N PHE A 152 9.28 -1.28 -4.57
CA PHE A 152 8.42 -1.28 -5.75
C PHE A 152 8.18 -2.69 -6.29
N TYR A 153 9.19 -3.57 -6.28
CA TYR A 153 9.02 -4.96 -6.66
C TYR A 153 8.13 -5.74 -5.70
N PHE A 154 8.19 -5.45 -4.40
CA PHE A 154 7.29 -6.08 -3.43
C PHE A 154 5.83 -5.76 -3.73
N LYS A 155 5.50 -4.52 -4.10
CA LYS A 155 4.15 -4.14 -4.55
C LYS A 155 3.74 -4.89 -5.83
N LEU A 156 4.62 -4.98 -6.82
CA LEU A 156 4.38 -5.77 -8.03
C LEU A 156 4.09 -7.24 -7.70
N ALA A 157 4.92 -7.86 -6.86
CA ALA A 157 4.77 -9.26 -6.46
C ALA A 157 3.47 -9.50 -5.66
N GLN A 158 3.05 -8.52 -4.84
CA GLN A 158 1.77 -8.59 -4.13
C GLN A 158 0.58 -8.56 -5.08
N ILE A 159 0.62 -7.79 -6.18
CA ILE A 159 -0.51 -7.68 -7.10
C ILE A 159 -0.51 -8.81 -8.12
N TRP A 160 0.63 -9.11 -8.78
CA TRP A 160 0.68 -9.92 -9.99
C TRP A 160 1.44 -11.25 -9.90
N ASN A 161 1.80 -11.70 -8.72
CA ASN A 161 2.52 -12.96 -8.52
C ASN A 161 3.88 -13.02 -9.23
N GLN A 162 3.90 -13.17 -10.56
CA GLN A 162 5.10 -13.27 -11.39
C GLN A 162 5.20 -12.04 -12.30
N VAL A 163 6.33 -11.35 -12.19
CA VAL A 163 6.62 -10.15 -12.98
C VAL A 163 8.06 -10.19 -13.51
N PRO A 164 8.38 -9.55 -14.64
CA PRO A 164 9.75 -9.53 -15.15
C PRO A 164 10.68 -8.81 -14.16
N TRP A 165 11.80 -9.47 -13.83
CA TRP A 165 12.84 -8.87 -13.01
C TRP A 165 13.79 -8.08 -13.90
N ILE A 166 13.72 -6.77 -13.84
CA ILE A 166 14.55 -5.81 -14.59
C ILE A 166 15.46 -5.12 -13.58
N ASP A 167 16.71 -5.51 -13.58
CA ASP A 167 17.76 -4.92 -12.74
C ASP A 167 18.64 -3.94 -13.55
N GLU A 168 19.69 -3.43 -12.91
CA GLU A 168 20.63 -2.51 -13.51
C GLU A 168 21.43 -3.13 -14.66
N GLU A 169 21.61 -4.46 -14.70
CA GLU A 169 22.28 -5.16 -15.78
C GLU A 169 21.37 -5.29 -17.01
N VAL A 170 20.11 -5.69 -16.80
CA VAL A 170 19.09 -5.71 -17.86
C VAL A 170 18.92 -4.32 -18.46
N TYR A 171 18.82 -3.28 -17.60
CA TYR A 171 18.74 -1.89 -18.03
C TYR A 171 19.96 -1.47 -18.86
N ARG A 172 21.19 -1.72 -18.39
CA ARG A 172 22.44 -1.34 -19.10
C ARG A 172 22.57 -2.02 -20.45
N ASN A 173 22.11 -3.27 -20.56
CA ASN A 173 22.19 -4.07 -21.79
C ASN A 173 21.00 -3.85 -22.73
N HIS A 174 20.01 -3.04 -22.36
CA HIS A 174 18.77 -2.81 -23.12
C HIS A 174 18.09 -4.12 -23.53
N THR A 175 17.87 -5.01 -22.54
CA THR A 175 17.27 -6.33 -22.75
C THR A 175 15.90 -6.49 -22.07
N GLU A 176 15.26 -5.39 -21.68
CA GLU A 176 13.95 -5.37 -21.03
C GLU A 176 12.89 -6.11 -21.86
N GLU A 177 12.89 -5.88 -23.17
CA GLU A 177 11.97 -6.51 -24.15
C GLU A 177 12.17 -8.02 -24.32
N LYS A 178 13.20 -8.60 -23.70
CA LYS A 178 13.50 -10.05 -23.72
C LYS A 178 13.30 -10.70 -22.36
N THR A 179 12.99 -9.90 -21.33
CA THR A 179 12.86 -10.37 -19.96
C THR A 179 11.45 -10.87 -19.71
N ARG A 180 11.31 -12.18 -19.51
CA ARG A 180 10.01 -12.84 -19.28
C ARG A 180 9.54 -12.62 -17.85
N ASN A 181 8.20 -12.52 -17.65
CA ASN A 181 7.62 -12.45 -16.32
C ASN A 181 7.66 -13.79 -15.57
N ASP A 182 7.63 -14.91 -16.29
CA ASP A 182 7.69 -16.27 -15.75
C ASP A 182 9.12 -16.85 -15.70
N ALA A 183 10.15 -15.99 -15.83
CA ALA A 183 11.55 -16.40 -15.68
C ALA A 183 11.92 -16.81 -14.25
N ASN A 184 11.13 -16.38 -13.28
CA ASN A 184 11.28 -16.73 -11.87
C ASN A 184 9.94 -17.25 -11.34
N THR A 185 9.96 -18.22 -10.45
CA THR A 185 8.81 -18.55 -9.61
C THR A 185 8.52 -17.37 -8.67
N HIS A 186 7.36 -17.35 -8.02
CA HIS A 186 7.06 -16.32 -7.02
C HIS A 186 8.10 -16.30 -5.89
N GLU A 187 8.50 -17.45 -5.40
CA GLU A 187 9.52 -17.56 -4.35
C GLU A 187 10.88 -17.01 -4.82
N GLU A 188 11.34 -17.37 -6.03
CA GLU A 188 12.59 -16.84 -6.59
C GLU A 188 12.54 -15.31 -6.79
N LEU A 189 11.40 -14.76 -7.20
CA LEU A 189 11.19 -13.33 -7.27
C LEU A 189 11.28 -12.68 -5.89
N MET A 190 10.61 -13.26 -4.91
CA MET A 190 10.66 -12.78 -3.51
C MET A 190 12.07 -12.85 -2.93
N LEU A 191 12.86 -13.87 -3.26
CA LEU A 191 14.26 -13.97 -2.82
C LEU A 191 15.13 -12.86 -3.44
N LYS A 192 14.90 -12.46 -4.69
CA LYS A 192 15.60 -11.29 -5.29
C LYS A 192 15.23 -9.98 -4.58
N ILE A 193 13.97 -9.84 -4.18
CA ILE A 193 13.50 -8.70 -3.37
C ILE A 193 14.17 -8.72 -1.98
N VAL A 194 14.27 -9.89 -1.37
CA VAL A 194 14.98 -10.11 -0.10
C VAL A 194 16.47 -9.75 -0.23
N ASP A 195 17.13 -10.10 -1.31
CA ASP A 195 18.54 -9.79 -1.54
C ASP A 195 18.79 -8.27 -1.58
N ASP A 196 17.92 -7.50 -2.23
CA ASP A 196 18.01 -6.03 -2.25
C ASP A 196 17.75 -5.43 -0.85
N PHE A 197 16.75 -5.89 -0.11
CA PHE A 197 16.54 -5.46 1.27
C PHE A 197 17.66 -5.90 2.21
N LYS A 198 18.25 -7.09 1.98
CA LYS A 198 19.40 -7.57 2.76
C LYS A 198 20.64 -6.70 2.54
N PHE A 199 20.89 -6.32 1.30
CA PHE A 199 21.96 -5.36 1.00
C PHE A 199 21.73 -4.02 1.73
N ALA A 200 20.49 -3.51 1.70
CA ALA A 200 20.12 -2.30 2.43
C ALA A 200 20.31 -2.47 3.95
N TYR A 201 19.88 -3.58 4.52
CA TYR A 201 20.07 -3.88 5.94
C TYR A 201 21.54 -3.90 6.36
N ASP A 202 22.42 -4.46 5.51
CA ASP A 202 23.84 -4.59 5.82
C ASP A 202 24.62 -3.26 5.68
N ASN A 203 24.14 -2.33 4.86
CA ASN A 203 24.89 -1.12 4.49
C ASN A 203 24.25 0.20 4.95
N LEU A 204 22.97 0.20 5.34
CA LEU A 204 22.35 1.43 5.83
C LEU A 204 22.62 1.67 7.33
N PRO A 205 22.73 2.93 7.75
CA PRO A 205 22.78 3.29 9.16
C PRO A 205 21.45 3.02 9.85
N ALA A 206 21.45 2.88 11.17
CA ALA A 206 20.24 2.65 11.97
C ALA A 206 19.24 3.81 11.91
N SER A 207 19.71 5.02 11.64
CA SER A 207 18.89 6.22 11.44
C SER A 207 19.53 7.14 10.40
N GLN A 208 18.72 7.97 9.76
CA GLN A 208 19.17 8.99 8.82
C GLN A 208 18.75 10.38 9.31
N ALA A 209 19.45 11.42 8.87
CA ALA A 209 19.18 12.80 9.29
C ALA A 209 17.88 13.35 8.70
N GLU A 210 17.52 12.89 7.47
CA GLU A 210 16.30 13.30 6.79
C GLU A 210 15.20 12.26 7.02
N GLY A 211 14.06 12.71 7.50
CA GLY A 211 12.87 11.86 7.62
C GLY A 211 12.45 11.30 6.26
N GLY A 212 11.97 10.04 6.26
CA GLY A 212 11.57 9.36 5.02
C GLY A 212 12.70 8.68 4.24
N ARG A 213 13.97 8.89 4.59
CA ARG A 213 15.05 8.08 4.02
C ARG A 213 15.05 6.67 4.61
N ALA A 214 15.31 5.69 3.75
CA ALA A 214 15.46 4.30 4.14
C ALA A 214 16.63 4.15 5.14
N ASN A 215 16.43 3.33 6.16
CA ASN A 215 17.43 3.03 7.17
C ASN A 215 17.47 1.53 7.46
N LYS A 216 18.44 1.09 8.23
CA LYS A 216 18.63 -0.33 8.59
C LYS A 216 17.39 -0.95 9.23
N ILE A 217 16.68 -0.21 10.07
CA ILE A 217 15.51 -0.73 10.80
C ILE A 217 14.33 -0.90 9.85
N ALA A 218 14.14 0.02 8.90
CA ALA A 218 13.15 -0.12 7.83
C ALA A 218 13.44 -1.34 6.93
N ALA A 219 14.72 -1.59 6.61
CA ALA A 219 15.12 -2.76 5.85
C ALA A 219 14.86 -4.07 6.64
N ALA A 220 15.13 -4.09 7.96
CA ALA A 220 14.80 -5.22 8.82
C ALA A 220 13.29 -5.49 8.86
N ALA A 221 12.47 -4.45 8.99
CA ALA A 221 11.01 -4.56 8.98
C ALA A 221 10.47 -5.13 7.65
N TYR A 222 11.02 -4.70 6.51
CA TYR A 222 10.68 -5.26 5.22
C TYR A 222 11.14 -6.71 5.05
N LEU A 223 12.33 -7.06 5.51
CA LEU A 223 12.80 -8.45 5.52
C LEU A 223 11.84 -9.35 6.32
N ALA A 224 11.39 -8.89 7.50
CA ALA A 224 10.38 -9.59 8.26
C ALA A 224 9.08 -9.76 7.45
N LYS A 225 8.59 -8.71 6.76
CA LYS A 225 7.38 -8.76 5.93
C LYS A 225 7.52 -9.71 4.76
N CYS A 226 8.65 -9.70 4.06
CA CYS A 226 8.95 -10.63 2.96
C CYS A 226 8.96 -12.08 3.44
N TYR A 227 9.70 -12.37 4.51
CA TYR A 227 9.76 -13.73 5.06
C TYR A 227 8.42 -14.19 5.63
N LEU A 228 7.62 -13.31 6.22
CA LEU A 228 6.26 -13.65 6.66
C LEU A 228 5.39 -14.05 5.46
N THR A 229 5.44 -13.28 4.38
CA THR A 229 4.70 -13.59 3.15
C THR A 229 5.12 -14.95 2.59
N MET A 230 6.43 -15.18 2.44
CA MET A 230 6.98 -16.45 1.93
C MET A 230 6.72 -17.63 2.85
N ALA A 231 6.61 -17.40 4.18
CA ALA A 231 6.35 -18.47 5.14
C ALA A 231 5.00 -19.16 4.94
N TRP A 232 4.01 -18.43 4.41
CA TRP A 232 2.68 -18.96 4.08
C TRP A 232 2.58 -19.53 2.64
N GLY A 233 3.66 -19.56 1.88
CA GLY A 233 3.66 -19.90 0.47
C GLY A 233 3.14 -18.79 -0.42
N ASP A 234 3.02 -19.06 -1.72
CA ASP A 234 2.33 -18.12 -2.60
C ASP A 234 0.81 -18.19 -2.34
N GLY A 235 0.07 -17.15 -2.81
CA GLY A 235 -1.36 -17.06 -2.55
C GLY A 235 -2.17 -18.24 -3.11
N TYR A 236 -1.68 -18.91 -4.15
CA TYR A 236 -2.33 -20.09 -4.72
C TYR A 236 -2.09 -21.35 -3.85
N GLU A 237 -0.93 -21.46 -3.23
CA GLU A 237 -0.59 -22.58 -2.33
C GLU A 237 -1.28 -22.45 -0.98
N ALA A 238 -1.40 -21.23 -0.48
CA ALA A 238 -2.05 -20.93 0.81
C ALA A 238 -3.52 -21.41 0.87
N THR A 239 -4.17 -21.64 -0.27
CA THR A 239 -5.55 -22.19 -0.32
C THR A 239 -5.70 -23.55 0.38
N THR A 240 -4.62 -24.19 0.72
CA THR A 240 -4.62 -25.52 1.35
C THR A 240 -4.42 -25.48 2.87
N GLY A 241 -4.32 -24.28 3.46
CA GLY A 241 -4.31 -24.07 4.91
C GLY A 241 -2.92 -24.03 5.56
N ALA A 242 -2.91 -24.10 6.89
CA ALA A 242 -1.72 -23.89 7.71
C ALA A 242 -0.64 -24.98 7.63
N ASP A 243 -0.90 -26.07 6.94
CA ASP A 243 0.05 -27.21 6.81
C ASP A 243 1.28 -26.88 5.93
N HIS A 244 1.23 -25.76 5.21
CA HIS A 244 2.31 -25.29 4.33
C HIS A 244 3.24 -24.24 4.95
N ILE A 245 3.00 -23.86 6.21
CA ILE A 245 3.80 -22.80 6.85
C ILE A 245 5.25 -23.23 6.95
N ASN A 246 6.14 -22.45 6.36
CA ASN A 246 7.58 -22.71 6.43
C ASN A 246 8.16 -22.20 7.76
N PRO A 247 8.55 -23.09 8.69
CA PRO A 247 9.03 -22.68 10.00
C PRO A 247 10.39 -21.97 9.95
N ALA A 248 11.21 -22.24 8.92
CA ALA A 248 12.48 -21.56 8.77
C ALA A 248 12.31 -20.09 8.40
N TYR A 249 11.31 -19.76 7.55
CA TYR A 249 10.97 -18.38 7.25
C TYR A 249 10.32 -17.68 8.46
N MET A 250 9.48 -18.37 9.24
CA MET A 250 8.96 -17.79 10.49
C MET A 250 10.08 -17.48 11.49
N GLN A 251 11.14 -18.30 11.55
CA GLN A 251 12.32 -17.98 12.37
C GLN A 251 13.06 -16.74 11.86
N LYS A 252 13.10 -16.51 10.53
CA LYS A 252 13.63 -15.26 9.95
C LYS A 252 12.79 -14.05 10.30
N VAL A 253 11.46 -14.18 10.36
CA VAL A 253 10.58 -13.11 10.87
C VAL A 253 10.97 -12.74 12.29
N ILE A 254 11.18 -13.72 13.18
CA ILE A 254 11.64 -13.44 14.56
C ILE A 254 12.98 -12.71 14.56
N GLU A 255 13.96 -13.20 13.79
CA GLU A 255 15.31 -12.62 13.70
C GLU A 255 15.26 -11.12 13.35
N TYR A 256 14.52 -10.75 12.30
CA TYR A 256 14.47 -9.35 11.85
C TYR A 256 13.55 -8.48 12.71
N THR A 257 12.48 -9.04 13.27
CA THR A 257 11.64 -8.29 14.22
C THR A 257 12.32 -8.09 15.58
N ASP A 258 13.29 -8.94 15.98
CA ASP A 258 14.16 -8.69 17.14
C ASP A 258 14.98 -7.41 16.95
N VAL A 259 15.51 -7.17 15.75
CA VAL A 259 16.23 -5.94 15.42
C VAL A 259 15.33 -4.71 15.56
N VAL A 260 14.09 -4.79 15.09
CA VAL A 260 13.11 -3.70 15.20
C VAL A 260 12.73 -3.47 16.67
N ALA A 261 12.44 -4.53 17.42
CA ALA A 261 12.07 -4.44 18.84
C ALA A 261 13.20 -3.88 19.71
N GLY A 262 14.46 -4.15 19.35
CA GLY A 262 15.65 -3.62 20.03
C GLY A 262 16.06 -2.22 19.57
N SER A 263 15.32 -1.57 18.68
CA SER A 263 15.62 -0.26 18.12
C SER A 263 15.05 0.90 18.97
N GLY A 264 15.22 2.13 18.49
CA GLY A 264 14.57 3.31 19.08
C GLY A 264 13.09 3.48 18.72
N TYR A 265 12.53 2.62 17.85
CA TYR A 265 11.10 2.64 17.49
C TYR A 265 10.25 1.98 18.60
N GLY A 266 8.96 2.31 18.65
CA GLY A 266 8.06 1.80 19.69
C GLY A 266 6.64 2.32 19.54
N TYR A 267 5.72 1.80 20.34
CA TYR A 267 4.34 2.27 20.36
C TYR A 267 4.25 3.73 20.81
N LEU A 268 3.38 4.52 20.16
CA LEU A 268 2.83 5.72 20.78
C LEU A 268 1.89 5.33 21.92
N GLU A 269 1.71 6.22 22.89
CA GLU A 269 0.87 5.94 24.05
C GLU A 269 -0.62 5.86 23.71
N ASP A 270 -1.03 6.69 22.76
CA ASP A 270 -2.41 6.72 22.24
C ASP A 270 -2.44 6.19 20.80
N PHE A 271 -3.45 5.34 20.52
CA PHE A 271 -3.65 4.76 19.20
C PHE A 271 -3.94 5.81 18.12
N GLY A 272 -4.70 6.85 18.47
CA GLY A 272 -5.10 7.88 17.52
C GLY A 272 -3.97 8.82 17.10
N ASP A 273 -2.94 8.93 17.91
CA ASP A 273 -1.85 9.90 17.70
C ASP A 273 -1.13 9.70 16.37
N ILE A 274 -0.84 8.45 15.97
CA ILE A 274 -0.10 8.16 14.73
C ILE A 274 -0.82 8.71 13.47
N PHE A 275 -2.13 8.87 13.52
CA PHE A 275 -2.95 9.36 12.42
C PHE A 275 -3.22 10.89 12.48
N LEU A 276 -2.40 11.62 13.23
CA LEU A 276 -2.45 13.08 13.34
C LEU A 276 -1.20 13.73 12.74
N PRO A 277 -1.31 14.89 12.09
CA PRO A 277 -0.19 15.57 11.44
C PRO A 277 1.01 15.81 12.37
N GLU A 278 0.76 16.07 13.65
CA GLU A 278 1.78 16.36 14.65
C GLU A 278 2.71 15.16 14.96
N TYR A 279 2.27 13.95 14.60
CA TYR A 279 3.00 12.70 14.88
C TYR A 279 3.64 12.08 13.63
N LYS A 280 3.67 12.80 12.49
CA LYS A 280 4.47 12.41 11.34
C LYS A 280 5.90 12.11 11.79
N ASN A 281 6.47 11.01 11.33
CA ASN A 281 7.83 10.59 11.70
C ASN A 281 8.06 10.37 13.20
N SER A 282 7.01 10.03 13.96
CA SER A 282 7.13 9.63 15.36
C SER A 282 7.87 8.30 15.52
N LYS A 283 8.12 7.91 16.77
CA LYS A 283 8.78 6.63 17.10
C LYS A 283 8.02 5.38 16.61
N GLU A 284 6.76 5.49 16.21
CA GLU A 284 5.97 4.38 15.64
C GLU A 284 6.12 4.31 14.11
N SER A 285 6.51 5.38 13.43
CA SER A 285 6.69 5.45 11.99
C SER A 285 8.07 4.93 11.59
N ILE A 286 8.18 3.67 11.17
CA ILE A 286 9.45 3.07 10.74
C ILE A 286 9.83 3.50 9.34
N PHE A 287 8.88 3.45 8.40
CA PHE A 287 9.04 3.95 7.04
C PHE A 287 7.72 4.49 6.53
N ALA A 288 7.74 5.73 6.09
CA ALA A 288 6.56 6.41 5.54
C ALA A 288 6.94 7.26 4.34
N VAL A 289 6.05 7.29 3.33
CA VAL A 289 6.14 8.24 2.23
C VAL A 289 5.83 9.63 2.79
N GLN A 290 6.77 10.55 2.56
CA GLN A 290 6.65 11.91 3.08
C GLN A 290 5.79 12.76 2.15
N HIS A 291 4.67 13.24 2.66
CA HIS A 291 3.78 14.16 1.96
C HIS A 291 3.83 15.55 2.58
N SER A 292 3.60 16.58 1.77
CA SER A 292 3.65 17.97 2.20
C SER A 292 2.56 18.81 1.54
N ASP A 293 2.15 19.86 2.24
CA ASP A 293 1.22 20.88 1.75
C ASP A 293 1.94 22.04 1.02
N TYR A 294 3.23 21.85 0.71
CA TYR A 294 4.01 22.88 0.02
C TYR A 294 3.35 23.27 -1.30
N LYS A 295 2.93 24.54 -1.37
CA LYS A 295 2.33 25.15 -2.56
C LYS A 295 3.40 25.99 -3.25
N ASP A 296 3.84 25.56 -4.42
CA ASP A 296 4.61 26.44 -5.28
C ASP A 296 3.65 27.41 -5.94
N ASP A 297 3.74 28.69 -5.59
CA ASP A 297 2.89 29.79 -6.11
C ASP A 297 2.95 29.94 -7.63
N ASN A 298 3.92 29.32 -8.30
CA ASN A 298 4.12 29.42 -9.75
C ASN A 298 3.47 28.29 -10.55
N THR A 299 2.91 27.27 -9.92
CA THR A 299 2.25 26.18 -10.64
C THR A 299 0.80 26.04 -10.16
N LYS A 300 -0.12 26.28 -11.08
CA LYS A 300 -1.56 26.03 -10.86
C LYS A 300 -1.85 24.57 -10.43
N TYR A 301 -0.88 23.69 -10.62
CA TYR A 301 -0.86 22.28 -10.27
C TYR A 301 0.51 21.89 -9.72
N GLY A 302 1.15 22.78 -8.94
CA GLY A 302 2.39 22.39 -8.26
C GLY A 302 2.15 21.07 -7.58
N ARG A 303 2.86 20.05 -8.00
CA ARG A 303 2.83 18.74 -7.35
C ARG A 303 3.45 18.91 -5.97
N ALA A 304 2.68 19.49 -5.08
CA ALA A 304 2.87 19.18 -3.70
C ALA A 304 2.76 17.66 -3.62
N ASN A 305 3.63 17.05 -2.90
CA ASN A 305 3.67 15.63 -2.68
C ASN A 305 2.48 15.26 -1.77
N TRP A 306 1.31 15.10 -2.36
CA TRP A 306 0.06 14.78 -1.67
C TRP A 306 -0.34 13.31 -1.88
N SER A 307 -1.22 12.80 -1.03
CA SER A 307 -1.79 11.46 -1.09
C SER A 307 -3.32 11.46 -0.96
N ASN A 308 -3.94 10.30 -1.11
CA ASN A 308 -5.34 10.03 -0.77
C ASN A 308 -6.36 10.97 -1.44
N MET A 309 -6.17 11.23 -2.73
CA MET A 309 -6.94 12.22 -3.49
C MET A 309 -8.45 11.99 -3.53
N LEU A 310 -8.91 10.75 -3.41
CA LEU A 310 -10.33 10.40 -3.51
C LEU A 310 -11.00 10.18 -2.15
N ASN A 311 -10.23 10.02 -1.08
CA ASN A 311 -10.70 9.42 0.16
C ASN A 311 -11.28 10.43 1.18
N GLY A 312 -11.34 11.71 0.81
CA GLY A 312 -11.97 12.73 1.65
C GLY A 312 -13.47 12.54 1.81
N CYS A 313 -13.96 12.67 3.05
CA CYS A 313 -15.37 12.56 3.40
C CYS A 313 -16.21 13.64 2.68
N TRP A 314 -17.33 13.24 2.08
CA TRP A 314 -18.22 14.15 1.36
C TRP A 314 -18.77 15.26 2.26
N GLY A 315 -18.77 16.49 1.74
CA GLY A 315 -19.32 17.64 2.46
C GLY A 315 -18.55 18.08 3.71
N MET A 316 -17.57 17.30 4.17
CA MET A 316 -16.69 17.72 5.26
C MET A 316 -15.66 18.72 4.77
N TRP A 317 -15.25 18.58 3.51
CA TRP A 317 -14.30 19.43 2.79
C TRP A 317 -14.96 20.06 1.56
N SER A 318 -14.28 20.98 0.89
CA SER A 318 -14.83 21.67 -0.29
C SER A 318 -15.15 20.71 -1.45
N CYS A 319 -14.46 19.57 -1.57
CA CYS A 319 -14.62 18.61 -2.65
C CYS A 319 -14.24 17.17 -2.29
N GLY A 320 -14.55 16.69 -1.09
CA GLY A 320 -14.35 15.27 -0.74
C GLY A 320 -15.06 14.34 -1.72
N TRP A 321 -14.42 13.24 -2.12
CA TRP A 321 -14.96 12.31 -3.13
C TRP A 321 -15.55 11.04 -2.54
N ASP A 322 -15.35 10.79 -1.24
CA ASP A 322 -15.98 9.74 -0.43
C ASP A 322 -15.66 8.31 -0.91
N PHE A 323 -14.43 8.08 -1.36
CA PHE A 323 -13.92 6.75 -1.65
C PHE A 323 -13.32 6.09 -0.41
N HIS A 324 -12.89 4.82 -0.53
CA HIS A 324 -12.27 4.03 0.52
C HIS A 324 -13.10 4.05 1.80
N LYS A 325 -14.34 3.59 1.71
CA LYS A 325 -15.31 3.65 2.81
C LYS A 325 -15.25 2.39 3.65
N PRO A 326 -15.18 2.50 4.98
CA PRO A 326 -15.32 1.34 5.87
C PRO A 326 -16.64 0.59 5.58
N SER A 327 -16.56 -0.73 5.49
CA SER A 327 -17.75 -1.56 5.33
C SER A 327 -18.51 -1.71 6.65
N GLN A 328 -19.79 -2.06 6.60
CA GLN A 328 -20.55 -2.45 7.80
C GLN A 328 -19.92 -3.70 8.44
N ASN A 329 -19.39 -4.60 7.63
CA ASN A 329 -18.66 -5.78 8.08
C ASN A 329 -17.47 -5.42 8.97
N LEU A 330 -16.69 -4.40 8.57
CA LEU A 330 -15.60 -3.89 9.39
C LEU A 330 -16.11 -3.28 10.70
N VAL A 331 -17.13 -2.44 10.64
CA VAL A 331 -17.73 -1.85 11.86
C VAL A 331 -18.17 -2.96 12.81
N ASN A 332 -18.83 -3.99 12.31
CA ASN A 332 -19.24 -5.13 13.14
C ASN A 332 -18.04 -5.90 13.72
N ALA A 333 -16.91 -5.97 13.04
CA ALA A 333 -15.71 -6.65 13.54
C ALA A 333 -15.15 -6.03 14.83
N PHE A 334 -15.43 -4.75 15.07
CA PHE A 334 -15.07 -4.06 16.32
C PHE A 334 -15.99 -4.34 17.50
N LYS A 335 -17.08 -5.10 17.32
CA LYS A 335 -17.97 -5.47 18.45
C LYS A 335 -17.23 -6.31 19.46
N THR A 336 -17.56 -6.08 20.73
CA THR A 336 -17.02 -6.84 21.85
C THR A 336 -18.11 -7.40 22.75
N GLU A 337 -17.82 -8.53 23.37
CA GLU A 337 -18.57 -9.11 24.48
C GLU A 337 -17.61 -9.36 25.64
N GLY A 338 -17.86 -8.75 26.78
CA GLY A 338 -16.92 -8.75 27.90
C GLY A 338 -15.54 -8.16 27.53
N GLY A 339 -15.50 -7.26 26.57
CA GLY A 339 -14.29 -6.62 26.07
C GLY A 339 -13.43 -7.46 25.11
N LEU A 340 -13.86 -8.67 24.74
CA LEU A 340 -13.19 -9.52 23.76
C LEU A 340 -13.95 -9.49 22.42
N PRO A 341 -13.27 -9.65 21.27
CA PRO A 341 -13.92 -9.73 19.96
C PRO A 341 -14.92 -10.87 19.87
N MET A 342 -16.00 -10.67 19.10
CA MET A 342 -17.06 -11.67 18.93
C MET A 342 -16.73 -12.75 17.88
N PHE A 343 -15.58 -12.64 17.19
CA PHE A 343 -15.09 -13.60 16.19
C PHE A 343 -16.16 -14.00 15.15
N GLU A 344 -16.60 -15.26 15.17
CA GLU A 344 -17.59 -15.77 14.22
C GLU A 344 -18.98 -15.18 14.37
N HIS A 345 -19.29 -14.57 15.54
CA HIS A 345 -20.61 -14.03 15.88
C HIS A 345 -20.76 -12.53 15.64
N TYR A 346 -19.72 -11.85 15.16
CA TYR A 346 -19.71 -10.40 15.00
C TYR A 346 -20.80 -9.87 14.03
N ASN A 347 -21.24 -10.68 13.08
CA ASN A 347 -22.29 -10.35 12.10
C ASN A 347 -23.68 -10.94 12.42
N ASP A 348 -23.87 -11.64 13.53
CA ASP A 348 -25.17 -12.24 13.89
C ASP A 348 -26.27 -11.19 14.08
N LYS A 349 -25.87 -9.98 14.44
CA LYS A 349 -26.74 -8.80 14.49
C LYS A 349 -26.04 -7.62 13.85
N ILE A 350 -26.79 -6.85 13.10
CA ILE A 350 -26.33 -5.58 12.57
C ILE A 350 -26.75 -4.51 13.59
N ASP A 351 -25.77 -3.99 14.32
CA ASP A 351 -25.94 -2.89 15.22
C ASP A 351 -25.39 -1.61 14.62
N TYR A 352 -26.14 -0.54 14.75
CA TYR A 352 -25.75 0.77 14.23
C TYR A 352 -25.43 1.72 15.37
N PRO A 353 -24.24 2.28 15.41
CA PRO A 353 -24.03 3.51 16.14
C PRO A 353 -24.65 4.73 15.45
N VAL A 354 -25.25 4.58 14.28
CA VAL A 354 -25.65 5.65 13.32
C VAL A 354 -26.73 6.58 13.81
N ASN A 355 -27.52 6.21 14.81
CA ASN A 355 -28.66 7.03 15.28
C ASN A 355 -28.43 7.72 16.64
N GLY A 356 -27.19 7.74 17.14
CA GLY A 356 -26.84 8.41 18.40
C GLY A 356 -27.51 7.83 19.66
N ALA A 357 -28.34 6.80 19.50
CA ALA A 357 -28.87 6.07 20.64
C ALA A 357 -27.78 5.14 21.19
N PRO A 358 -27.50 5.15 22.50
CA PRO A 358 -26.61 4.18 23.09
C PRO A 358 -27.15 2.78 22.80
N THR A 359 -26.45 2.01 22.01
CA THR A 359 -26.75 0.60 21.84
C THR A 359 -26.27 -0.14 23.09
N ALA A 360 -26.92 -1.26 23.46
CA ALA A 360 -26.37 -2.14 24.49
C ALA A 360 -25.05 -2.80 24.06
N GLN A 361 -24.75 -2.75 22.77
CA GLN A 361 -23.53 -3.27 22.18
C GLN A 361 -22.32 -2.43 22.60
N LYS A 362 -21.24 -3.09 22.98
CA LYS A 362 -19.93 -2.48 23.26
C LYS A 362 -18.98 -2.72 22.08
N TRP A 363 -17.96 -1.85 22.00
CA TRP A 363 -17.07 -1.78 20.88
C TRP A 363 -15.60 -1.66 21.33
N ASP A 364 -14.69 -2.23 20.55
CA ASP A 364 -13.27 -1.93 20.67
C ASP A 364 -13.05 -0.43 20.39
N PRO A 365 -12.32 0.30 21.25
CA PRO A 365 -12.09 1.74 21.09
C PRO A 365 -11.56 2.17 19.73
N ARG A 366 -10.80 1.30 19.07
CA ARG A 366 -10.21 1.59 17.74
C ARG A 366 -11.25 1.85 16.65
N LEU A 367 -12.51 1.40 16.84
CA LEU A 367 -13.62 1.79 15.96
C LEU A 367 -13.70 3.31 15.81
N PHE A 368 -13.71 4.05 16.92
CA PHE A 368 -13.90 5.50 16.94
C PHE A 368 -12.68 6.30 16.48
N HIS A 369 -11.52 5.66 16.34
CA HIS A 369 -10.33 6.22 15.70
C HIS A 369 -10.25 5.94 14.20
N THR A 370 -10.90 4.85 13.76
CA THR A 370 -10.79 4.34 12.38
C THR A 370 -11.95 4.79 11.50
N VAL A 371 -13.17 4.82 12.07
CA VAL A 371 -14.41 5.00 11.31
C VAL A 371 -15.13 6.28 11.75
N GLY A 372 -15.30 7.18 10.80
CA GLY A 372 -16.18 8.33 10.93
C GLY A 372 -17.64 7.91 10.78
N MET A 373 -18.49 8.29 11.74
CA MET A 373 -19.88 7.85 11.82
C MET A 373 -20.80 9.06 12.08
N PRO A 374 -22.02 9.10 11.49
CA PRO A 374 -23.00 10.11 11.83
C PRO A 374 -23.24 10.21 13.32
N THR A 375 -23.45 11.44 13.81
CA THR A 375 -23.64 11.83 15.22
C THR A 375 -22.37 11.89 16.07
N PHE A 376 -21.23 11.45 15.56
CA PHE A 376 -19.94 11.53 16.25
C PHE A 376 -19.07 12.66 15.68
N PRO A 377 -18.12 13.19 16.48
CA PRO A 377 -17.15 14.16 16.02
C PRO A 377 -16.31 13.62 14.86
N TYR A 378 -16.10 14.44 13.80
CA TYR A 378 -15.15 14.13 12.76
C TYR A 378 -13.72 14.27 13.32
N LYS A 379 -12.96 13.20 13.27
CA LYS A 379 -11.54 13.16 13.66
C LYS A 379 -11.25 13.95 14.96
N TYR A 380 -12.07 13.68 16.00
CA TYR A 380 -11.98 14.25 17.35
C TYR A 380 -12.42 15.72 17.53
N GLU A 381 -12.90 16.38 16.48
CA GLU A 381 -13.31 17.78 16.50
C GLU A 381 -14.82 17.93 16.73
N ALA A 382 -15.21 18.24 17.96
CA ALA A 382 -16.61 18.32 18.37
C ALA A 382 -17.44 19.35 17.59
N GLU A 383 -16.82 20.40 17.06
CA GLU A 383 -17.42 21.42 16.20
C GLU A 383 -17.82 20.89 14.81
N TYR A 384 -17.27 19.75 14.39
CA TYR A 384 -17.54 19.11 13.11
C TYR A 384 -18.21 17.74 13.32
N THR A 385 -19.42 17.73 13.86
CA THR A 385 -20.21 16.52 14.02
C THR A 385 -20.63 15.98 12.65
N MET A 386 -20.33 14.71 12.40
CA MET A 386 -20.75 14.03 11.18
C MET A 386 -22.27 13.82 11.13
N THR A 387 -22.81 13.85 9.92
CA THR A 387 -24.23 13.61 9.63
C THR A 387 -24.36 12.57 8.50
N LYS A 388 -25.57 12.12 8.22
CA LYS A 388 -25.83 11.23 7.06
C LYS A 388 -25.50 11.91 5.73
N ASP A 389 -25.52 13.24 5.67
CA ASP A 389 -25.20 14.03 4.48
C ASP A 389 -23.67 14.05 4.16
N ASN A 390 -22.85 13.53 5.07
CA ASN A 390 -21.43 13.35 4.85
C ASN A 390 -21.07 12.07 4.08
N SER A 391 -22.04 11.46 3.41
CA SER A 391 -21.84 10.38 2.45
C SER A 391 -22.38 10.79 1.09
N ARG A 392 -21.58 10.59 0.03
CA ARG A 392 -21.93 10.98 -1.33
C ARG A 392 -23.04 10.13 -1.93
N THR A 393 -23.04 8.82 -1.64
CA THR A 393 -24.04 7.86 -2.09
C THR A 393 -24.48 6.92 -0.97
N PRO A 394 -25.18 7.46 0.04
CA PRO A 394 -25.50 6.70 1.24
C PRO A 394 -26.34 5.45 0.97
N ASN A 395 -27.19 5.48 -0.06
CA ASN A 395 -28.04 4.34 -0.44
C ASN A 395 -27.28 3.20 -1.12
N THR A 396 -25.99 3.42 -1.50
CA THR A 396 -25.15 2.42 -2.15
C THR A 396 -24.04 1.95 -1.21
N TYR A 397 -23.38 2.89 -0.54
CA TYR A 397 -22.16 2.64 0.22
C TYR A 397 -22.28 2.97 1.72
N GLY A 398 -23.48 3.25 2.21
CA GLY A 398 -23.71 3.57 3.61
C GLY A 398 -23.13 4.93 4.04
N TYR A 399 -23.00 5.13 5.35
CA TYR A 399 -22.73 6.44 5.94
C TYR A 399 -21.32 6.60 6.52
N TYR A 400 -20.47 5.57 6.48
CA TYR A 400 -19.17 5.58 7.12
C TYR A 400 -18.11 6.28 6.27
N ALA A 401 -17.10 6.83 6.93
CA ALA A 401 -15.93 7.43 6.28
C ALA A 401 -14.64 6.94 6.95
N SER A 402 -13.55 6.80 6.21
CA SER A 402 -12.24 6.52 6.80
C SER A 402 -11.71 7.74 7.56
N LEU A 403 -11.13 7.53 8.74
CA LEU A 403 -10.50 8.60 9.52
C LEU A 403 -8.98 8.50 9.58
N LYS A 404 -8.37 7.35 9.26
CA LYS A 404 -6.93 7.17 9.44
C LYS A 404 -6.09 8.01 8.47
N GLU A 405 -6.49 8.05 7.22
CA GLU A 405 -5.73 8.67 6.13
C GLU A 405 -6.07 10.15 5.86
N VAL A 406 -6.97 10.72 6.65
CA VAL A 406 -7.41 12.11 6.52
C VAL A 406 -6.98 12.94 7.72
N PRO A 407 -6.67 14.25 7.54
CA PRO A 407 -6.35 15.14 8.66
C PRO A 407 -7.60 15.60 9.39
N GLN A 408 -7.40 16.25 10.52
CA GLN A 408 -8.41 17.06 11.17
C GLN A 408 -8.77 18.26 10.28
N ARG A 409 -10.05 18.66 10.25
CA ARG A 409 -10.50 19.76 9.39
C ARG A 409 -9.85 21.10 9.75
N SER A 410 -9.59 21.36 11.02
CA SER A 410 -8.95 22.59 11.49
C SER A 410 -7.46 22.69 11.13
N LYS A 411 -6.81 21.59 10.75
CA LYS A 411 -5.34 21.56 10.56
C LYS A 411 -4.86 22.00 9.18
N GLY A 412 -5.76 22.15 8.21
CA GLY A 412 -5.42 22.69 6.90
C GLY A 412 -4.51 21.84 6.01
N GLU A 413 -4.24 20.61 6.39
CA GLU A 413 -3.40 19.65 5.62
C GLU A 413 -4.12 19.12 4.38
N THR A 414 -4.78 20.01 3.61
CA THR A 414 -5.60 19.65 2.46
C THR A 414 -5.27 20.49 1.25
N PHE A 415 -5.47 19.89 0.10
CA PHE A 415 -5.41 20.53 -1.20
C PHE A 415 -6.81 20.59 -1.82
N ASP A 416 -7.37 21.79 -2.00
CA ASP A 416 -8.75 21.95 -2.41
C ASP A 416 -9.00 21.77 -3.91
N ASN A 417 -7.97 21.74 -4.75
CA ASN A 417 -8.17 21.76 -6.21
C ASN A 417 -7.03 21.05 -6.96
N PRO A 418 -7.34 20.20 -7.97
CA PRO A 418 -8.67 19.84 -8.47
C PRO A 418 -9.33 18.69 -7.73
N TRP A 419 -8.57 17.95 -6.95
CA TRP A 419 -8.98 16.75 -6.22
C TRP A 419 -8.60 16.95 -4.77
N GLN A 420 -9.48 16.95 -3.86
CA GLN A 420 -9.14 17.07 -2.47
C GLN A 420 -8.13 15.96 -2.09
N ALA A 421 -6.88 16.36 -1.91
CA ALA A 421 -5.76 15.53 -1.52
C ALA A 421 -5.23 15.98 -0.17
N PHE A 422 -4.52 15.11 0.51
CA PHE A 422 -4.03 15.36 1.86
C PHE A 422 -2.51 15.26 1.92
N ALA A 423 -1.90 16.00 2.82
CA ALA A 423 -0.47 15.96 3.09
C ALA A 423 -0.11 14.99 4.23
N MET A 424 -1.03 14.11 4.61
CA MET A 424 -0.75 13.05 5.59
C MET A 424 0.27 12.06 5.02
N ASN A 425 1.25 11.64 5.83
CA ASN A 425 2.21 10.62 5.42
C ASN A 425 1.50 9.27 5.21
N ASP A 426 1.91 8.55 4.16
CA ASP A 426 1.49 7.15 3.99
C ASP A 426 2.44 6.24 4.76
N TYR A 427 1.94 5.60 5.80
CA TYR A 427 2.70 4.65 6.61
C TYR A 427 2.84 3.32 5.88
N VAL A 428 4.04 3.06 5.35
CA VAL A 428 4.36 1.79 4.69
C VAL A 428 4.67 0.71 5.70
N LEU A 429 5.37 1.08 6.77
CA LEU A 429 5.74 0.21 7.90
C LEU A 429 5.65 1.00 9.20
N ARG A 430 4.82 0.55 10.11
CA ARG A 430 4.77 1.08 11.46
C ARG A 430 5.10 0.01 12.49
N TYR A 431 5.60 0.43 13.64
CA TYR A 431 6.09 -0.48 14.69
C TYR A 431 5.07 -1.54 15.09
N THR A 432 3.80 -1.17 15.21
CA THR A 432 2.74 -2.10 15.59
C THR A 432 2.51 -3.19 14.55
N ASP A 433 2.57 -2.89 13.24
CA ASP A 433 2.48 -3.90 12.18
C ASP A 433 3.62 -4.92 12.32
N VAL A 434 4.85 -4.44 12.55
CA VAL A 434 6.01 -5.33 12.74
C VAL A 434 5.87 -6.20 13.99
N MET A 435 5.33 -5.65 15.07
CA MET A 435 5.07 -6.44 16.29
C MET A 435 3.97 -7.48 16.08
N LEU A 436 2.96 -7.20 15.27
CA LEU A 436 1.93 -8.18 14.90
C LEU A 436 2.49 -9.27 13.97
N MET A 437 3.39 -8.95 13.04
CA MET A 437 4.14 -9.96 12.27
C MET A 437 4.96 -10.86 13.20
N ARG A 438 5.60 -10.28 14.22
CA ARG A 438 6.33 -11.02 15.25
C ARG A 438 5.41 -11.95 16.06
N ALA A 439 4.26 -11.46 16.51
CA ALA A 439 3.28 -12.26 17.25
C ALA A 439 2.79 -13.45 16.42
N GLU A 440 2.51 -13.24 15.15
CA GLU A 440 2.11 -14.30 14.21
C GLU A 440 3.22 -15.36 14.06
N ALA A 441 4.46 -14.93 13.83
CA ALA A 441 5.58 -15.87 13.76
C ALA A 441 5.80 -16.63 15.07
N MET A 442 5.63 -15.96 16.23
CA MET A 442 5.70 -16.61 17.53
C MET A 442 4.67 -17.71 17.72
N VAL A 443 3.43 -17.50 17.25
CA VAL A 443 2.40 -18.54 17.24
C VAL A 443 2.89 -19.76 16.44
N GLU A 444 3.39 -19.51 15.23
CA GLU A 444 3.77 -20.60 14.32
C GLU A 444 4.99 -21.40 14.79
N ILE A 445 5.91 -20.78 15.54
CA ILE A 445 7.02 -21.51 16.18
C ILE A 445 6.70 -22.04 17.58
N GLY A 446 5.46 -21.86 18.09
CA GLY A 446 5.00 -22.42 19.36
C GLY A 446 5.23 -21.54 20.60
N ASN A 447 5.65 -20.29 20.44
CA ASN A 447 5.78 -19.32 21.56
C ASN A 447 4.47 -18.54 21.77
N LEU A 448 3.42 -19.25 22.22
CA LEU A 448 2.06 -18.70 22.36
C LEU A 448 1.99 -17.60 23.42
N GLU A 449 2.72 -17.72 24.53
CA GLU A 449 2.75 -16.70 25.57
C GLU A 449 3.44 -15.40 25.12
N GLY A 450 4.53 -15.51 24.34
CA GLY A 450 5.16 -14.35 23.73
C GLY A 450 4.22 -13.61 22.77
N ALA A 451 3.46 -14.36 21.96
CA ALA A 451 2.45 -13.78 21.06
C ALA A 451 1.33 -13.08 21.86
N ARG A 452 0.82 -13.73 22.92
CA ARG A 452 -0.20 -13.15 23.81
C ARG A 452 0.28 -11.85 24.43
N SER A 453 1.52 -11.79 24.89
CA SER A 453 2.08 -10.57 25.48
C SER A 453 2.04 -9.39 24.52
N ILE A 454 2.50 -9.59 23.27
CA ILE A 454 2.48 -8.54 22.24
C ILE A 454 1.05 -8.09 21.95
N VAL A 455 0.13 -9.03 21.76
CA VAL A 455 -1.29 -8.71 21.51
C VAL A 455 -1.88 -7.92 22.68
N ASN A 456 -1.58 -8.30 23.90
CA ASN A 456 -2.07 -7.60 25.08
C ASN A 456 -1.46 -6.20 25.28
N ASP A 457 -0.23 -5.97 24.88
CA ASP A 457 0.37 -4.62 24.86
C ASP A 457 -0.38 -3.70 23.90
N ILE A 458 -0.70 -4.20 22.71
CA ILE A 458 -1.49 -3.47 21.69
C ILE A 458 -2.91 -3.18 22.22
N ARG A 459 -3.57 -4.16 22.82
CA ARG A 459 -4.90 -4.01 23.41
C ARG A 459 -4.89 -3.04 24.59
N GLN A 460 -3.85 -3.07 25.42
CA GLN A 460 -3.71 -2.12 26.53
C GLN A 460 -3.56 -0.68 26.01
N ARG A 461 -2.79 -0.48 24.91
CA ARG A 461 -2.70 0.82 24.24
C ARG A 461 -4.06 1.28 23.72
N ALA A 462 -4.79 0.39 23.04
CA ALA A 462 -6.14 0.71 22.56
C ALA A 462 -7.10 1.09 23.72
N LYS A 463 -6.99 0.41 24.86
CA LYS A 463 -7.75 0.75 26.08
C LYS A 463 -7.40 2.14 26.60
N ASN A 464 -6.12 2.49 26.60
CA ASN A 464 -5.65 3.80 27.08
C ASN A 464 -6.07 4.95 26.17
N SER A 465 -6.30 4.71 24.87
CA SER A 465 -6.62 5.74 23.88
C SER A 465 -8.03 6.34 24.02
N VAL A 466 -8.88 5.80 24.88
CA VAL A 466 -10.24 6.32 25.12
C VAL A 466 -10.21 7.73 25.69
N ALA A 467 -9.34 7.99 26.65
CA ALA A 467 -9.38 9.21 27.45
C ALA A 467 -9.01 10.47 26.68
N LYS A 468 -8.08 10.39 25.76
CA LYS A 468 -7.49 11.56 25.08
C LYS A 468 -8.38 12.08 23.95
N HIS A 469 -8.73 11.23 23.01
CA HIS A 469 -9.36 11.65 21.77
C HIS A 469 -10.84 11.27 21.65
N ILE A 470 -11.25 10.17 22.26
CA ILE A 470 -12.58 9.60 22.08
C ILE A 470 -13.38 9.48 23.38
N SER A 471 -13.12 10.34 24.37
CA SER A 471 -13.86 10.36 25.64
C SER A 471 -15.38 10.53 25.45
N TYR A 472 -15.82 11.12 24.35
CA TYR A 472 -17.23 11.22 23.97
C TYR A 472 -17.92 9.87 23.71
N ALA A 473 -17.15 8.82 23.43
CA ALA A 473 -17.64 7.46 23.19
C ALA A 473 -17.27 6.48 24.32
N ALA A 474 -16.76 6.97 25.45
CA ALA A 474 -16.24 6.13 26.53
C ALA A 474 -17.27 5.09 27.02
N ASP A 475 -18.55 5.47 27.13
CA ASP A 475 -19.61 4.57 27.55
C ASP A 475 -19.93 3.46 26.55
N GLN A 476 -19.46 3.58 25.30
CA GLN A 476 -19.63 2.59 24.24
C GLN A 476 -18.39 1.69 24.08
N CYS A 477 -17.27 2.07 24.67
CA CYS A 477 -16.02 1.35 24.59
C CYS A 477 -15.92 0.26 25.67
N GLU A 478 -15.51 -0.94 25.23
CA GLU A 478 -15.14 -2.01 26.15
C GLU A 478 -14.04 -2.85 25.50
N ILE A 479 -12.90 -3.01 26.20
CA ILE A 479 -11.77 -3.83 25.75
C ILE A 479 -11.11 -4.51 26.94
N ALA A 480 -10.88 -5.81 26.82
CA ALA A 480 -10.20 -6.64 27.80
C ALA A 480 -8.90 -7.23 27.21
N LEU A 481 -7.98 -7.57 28.09
CA LEU A 481 -6.78 -8.33 27.72
C LEU A 481 -7.12 -9.82 27.63
N TYR A 482 -6.48 -10.53 26.73
CA TYR A 482 -6.67 -11.98 26.61
C TYR A 482 -6.02 -12.72 27.80
N PRO A 483 -6.77 -13.57 28.50
CA PRO A 483 -6.19 -14.49 29.49
C PRO A 483 -5.32 -15.56 28.81
N ALA A 484 -4.47 -16.23 29.58
CA ALA A 484 -3.60 -17.28 29.06
C ALA A 484 -4.37 -18.45 28.41
N SER A 485 -5.58 -18.74 28.90
CA SER A 485 -6.46 -19.79 28.35
C SER A 485 -6.80 -19.55 26.88
N ASP A 486 -6.86 -18.29 26.44
CA ASP A 486 -7.22 -17.92 25.07
C ASP A 486 -6.07 -18.12 24.07
N PHE A 487 -4.87 -18.37 24.57
CA PHE A 487 -3.68 -18.76 23.81
C PHE A 487 -3.22 -20.17 24.17
N GLY A 488 -4.16 -21.06 24.55
CA GLY A 488 -3.88 -22.41 24.97
C GLY A 488 -3.50 -23.36 23.83
N THR A 489 -4.00 -23.11 22.63
CA THR A 489 -3.66 -23.86 21.41
C THR A 489 -3.11 -22.93 20.34
N LYS A 490 -2.42 -23.49 19.34
CA LYS A 490 -1.92 -22.72 18.20
C LYS A 490 -3.06 -22.13 17.37
N GLU A 491 -4.12 -22.88 17.17
CA GLU A 491 -5.31 -22.47 16.42
C GLU A 491 -5.99 -21.27 17.09
N ASP A 492 -6.19 -21.36 18.41
CA ASP A 492 -6.75 -20.25 19.19
C ASP A 492 -5.88 -19.00 19.14
N ALA A 493 -4.58 -19.16 19.34
CA ALA A 493 -3.62 -18.06 19.30
C ALA A 493 -3.57 -17.43 17.89
N ARG A 494 -3.59 -18.24 16.83
CA ARG A 494 -3.61 -17.75 15.44
C ARG A 494 -4.84 -16.91 15.17
N LEU A 495 -6.03 -17.39 15.53
CA LEU A 495 -7.27 -16.64 15.37
C LEU A 495 -7.20 -15.27 16.05
N ARG A 496 -6.67 -15.21 17.29
CA ARG A 496 -6.59 -13.98 18.05
C ARG A 496 -5.57 -12.99 17.47
N VAL A 497 -4.42 -13.47 17.00
CA VAL A 497 -3.44 -12.62 16.31
C VAL A 497 -3.98 -12.11 14.97
N GLN A 498 -4.63 -12.95 14.18
CA GLN A 498 -5.26 -12.54 12.92
C GLN A 498 -6.36 -11.51 13.15
N TRP A 499 -7.17 -11.67 14.19
CA TRP A 499 -8.20 -10.70 14.52
C TRP A 499 -7.61 -9.39 15.01
N GLU A 500 -6.58 -9.45 15.85
CA GLU A 500 -5.89 -8.25 16.33
C GLU A 500 -5.24 -7.46 15.17
N ARG A 501 -4.64 -8.15 14.19
CA ARG A 501 -4.15 -7.51 12.98
C ARG A 501 -5.28 -6.77 12.23
N ARG A 502 -6.44 -7.43 12.05
CA ARG A 502 -7.60 -6.81 11.42
C ARG A 502 -8.02 -5.52 12.11
N LEU A 503 -8.22 -5.55 13.44
CA LEU A 503 -8.68 -4.39 14.19
C LEU A 503 -7.64 -3.27 14.24
N GLU A 504 -6.40 -3.63 14.37
CA GLU A 504 -5.29 -2.67 14.47
C GLU A 504 -4.98 -1.99 13.14
N LEU A 505 -4.93 -2.76 12.05
CA LEU A 505 -4.53 -2.31 10.72
C LEU A 505 -5.73 -2.01 9.80
N ALA A 506 -6.95 -1.99 10.32
CA ALA A 506 -8.15 -1.65 9.57
C ALA A 506 -7.97 -0.34 8.78
N MET A 507 -8.31 -0.32 7.51
CA MET A 507 -8.16 0.82 6.61
C MET A 507 -6.68 1.28 6.38
N GLU A 508 -5.72 0.35 6.51
CA GLU A 508 -4.30 0.57 6.21
C GLU A 508 -3.78 -0.31 5.08
N ASN A 509 -4.69 -0.80 4.23
CA ASN A 509 -4.39 -1.44 2.93
C ASN A 509 -3.73 -2.84 3.03
N GLU A 510 -3.85 -3.54 4.16
CA GLU A 510 -3.23 -4.86 4.41
C GLU A 510 -4.21 -6.03 4.35
N ARG A 511 -5.53 -5.78 4.49
CA ARG A 511 -6.52 -6.82 4.76
C ARG A 511 -6.57 -7.92 3.70
N PHE A 512 -6.63 -7.59 2.42
CA PHE A 512 -6.70 -8.60 1.36
C PHE A 512 -5.43 -9.45 1.30
N PHE A 513 -4.27 -8.83 1.45
CA PHE A 513 -2.99 -9.55 1.43
C PHE A 513 -2.86 -10.51 2.61
N ASP A 514 -3.38 -10.14 3.78
CA ASP A 514 -3.47 -11.01 4.94
C ASP A 514 -4.42 -12.19 4.69
N LEU A 515 -5.63 -11.94 4.19
CA LEU A 515 -6.60 -12.99 3.86
C LEU A 515 -6.04 -13.99 2.85
N ARG A 516 -5.36 -13.50 1.82
CA ARG A 516 -4.76 -14.32 0.78
C ARG A 516 -3.65 -15.22 1.34
N ARG A 517 -2.67 -14.65 2.05
CA ARG A 517 -1.57 -15.44 2.60
C ARG A 517 -2.01 -16.45 3.66
N TRP A 518 -3.07 -16.17 4.41
CA TRP A 518 -3.68 -17.13 5.34
C TRP A 518 -4.51 -18.22 4.65
N GLY A 519 -4.72 -18.12 3.34
CA GLY A 519 -5.51 -19.07 2.56
C GLY A 519 -7.01 -19.02 2.82
N ILE A 520 -7.52 -17.94 3.38
CA ILE A 520 -8.93 -17.78 3.75
C ILE A 520 -9.68 -16.74 2.90
N ALA A 521 -9.04 -16.15 1.88
CA ALA A 521 -9.65 -15.09 1.07
C ALA A 521 -10.96 -15.55 0.44
N SER A 522 -10.98 -16.70 -0.25
CA SER A 522 -12.18 -17.21 -0.92
C SER A 522 -13.35 -17.43 0.05
N GLN A 523 -13.08 -18.06 1.19
CA GLN A 523 -14.13 -18.33 2.20
C GLN A 523 -14.66 -17.04 2.81
N THR A 524 -13.76 -16.11 3.17
CA THR A 524 -14.12 -14.85 3.82
C THR A 524 -14.90 -13.94 2.89
N LEU A 525 -14.40 -13.73 1.66
CA LEU A 525 -15.01 -12.80 0.72
C LEU A 525 -16.34 -13.31 0.18
N ASN A 526 -16.46 -14.58 -0.16
CA ASN A 526 -17.74 -15.13 -0.61
C ASN A 526 -18.80 -15.10 0.51
N LYS A 527 -18.39 -15.32 1.78
CA LYS A 527 -19.30 -15.12 2.92
C LYS A 527 -19.68 -13.65 3.08
N PHE A 528 -18.73 -12.75 2.94
CA PHE A 528 -18.97 -11.30 2.98
C PHE A 528 -19.99 -10.87 1.93
N PHE A 529 -19.83 -11.27 0.66
CA PHE A 529 -20.77 -10.92 -0.42
C PHE A 529 -22.20 -11.44 -0.13
N GLU A 530 -22.32 -12.67 0.41
CA GLU A 530 -23.63 -13.23 0.77
C GLU A 530 -24.31 -12.45 1.91
N VAL A 531 -23.56 -11.99 2.89
CA VAL A 531 -24.09 -11.18 4.00
C VAL A 531 -24.49 -9.79 3.52
N GLU A 532 -23.59 -9.11 2.80
CA GLU A 532 -23.78 -7.72 2.39
C GLU A 532 -24.98 -7.55 1.44
N LYS A 533 -25.09 -8.36 0.40
CA LYS A 533 -26.20 -8.24 -0.58
C LYS A 533 -27.59 -8.46 0.03
N ASN A 534 -27.68 -9.16 1.15
CA ASN A 534 -28.90 -9.46 1.86
C ASN A 534 -29.16 -8.56 3.07
N SER A 535 -28.19 -7.74 3.43
CA SER A 535 -28.27 -6.93 4.64
C SER A 535 -29.14 -5.68 4.44
N VAL A 536 -29.95 -5.38 5.44
CA VAL A 536 -30.80 -4.18 5.48
C VAL A 536 -30.26 -3.24 6.55
N TYR A 537 -29.82 -2.07 6.13
CA TYR A 537 -29.28 -1.03 6.99
C TYR A 537 -30.20 0.18 7.02
N ASP A 538 -30.63 0.64 8.19
CA ASP A 538 -31.53 1.79 8.33
C ASP A 538 -32.79 1.69 7.43
N GLY A 539 -33.33 0.46 7.30
CA GLY A 539 -34.47 0.16 6.46
C GLY A 539 -34.21 0.13 4.96
N GLN A 540 -32.95 0.24 4.55
CA GLN A 540 -32.51 0.20 3.16
C GLN A 540 -31.67 -1.05 2.90
N THR A 541 -31.79 -1.66 1.72
CA THR A 541 -30.85 -2.68 1.26
C THR A 541 -29.77 -1.96 0.49
N TYR A 542 -28.60 -1.86 1.08
CA TYR A 542 -27.39 -1.36 0.40
C TYR A 542 -26.75 -2.49 -0.41
N ALA A 543 -25.61 -2.22 -0.98
CA ALA A 543 -24.69 -3.21 -1.52
C ALA A 543 -25.33 -4.27 -2.47
N GLN A 544 -26.46 -3.96 -3.11
CA GLN A 544 -27.07 -4.84 -4.13
C GLN A 544 -26.14 -5.10 -5.30
N TYR A 545 -25.15 -4.26 -5.50
CA TYR A 545 -24.11 -4.45 -6.50
C TYR A 545 -23.20 -5.68 -6.23
N TYR A 546 -23.28 -6.28 -5.04
CA TYR A 546 -22.66 -7.58 -4.74
C TYR A 546 -23.47 -8.79 -5.21
N ASN A 547 -24.61 -8.62 -5.90
CA ASN A 547 -25.41 -9.74 -6.36
C ASN A 547 -24.61 -10.72 -7.25
N ASP A 548 -23.73 -10.19 -8.10
CA ASP A 548 -22.88 -10.96 -9.00
C ASP A 548 -21.43 -11.10 -8.49
N ALA A 549 -21.15 -10.64 -7.28
CA ALA A 549 -19.81 -10.70 -6.70
C ALA A 549 -19.43 -12.14 -6.39
N HIS A 550 -18.21 -12.51 -6.78
CA HIS A 550 -17.68 -13.84 -6.53
C HIS A 550 -16.15 -13.86 -6.60
N PHE A 551 -15.54 -14.36 -5.55
CA PHE A 551 -14.12 -14.66 -5.51
C PHE A 551 -13.88 -16.11 -5.93
N THR A 552 -13.17 -16.33 -7.04
CA THR A 552 -12.84 -17.65 -7.58
C THR A 552 -11.48 -18.10 -7.05
N PRO A 553 -11.41 -19.16 -6.22
CA PRO A 553 -10.15 -19.66 -5.70
C PRO A 553 -9.24 -20.17 -6.82
N ALA A 554 -7.95 -20.11 -6.61
CA ALA A 554 -6.90 -20.43 -7.58
C ALA A 554 -6.92 -19.55 -8.87
N LYS A 555 -7.61 -18.41 -8.80
CA LYS A 555 -7.64 -17.37 -9.83
C LYS A 555 -7.46 -15.99 -9.21
N ASN A 556 -8.35 -15.59 -8.32
CA ASN A 556 -8.46 -14.23 -7.81
C ASN A 556 -7.47 -13.91 -6.66
N GLU A 557 -6.61 -14.83 -6.26
CA GLU A 557 -5.53 -14.56 -5.32
C GLU A 557 -4.54 -13.53 -5.88
N TYR A 558 -4.41 -13.45 -7.21
CA TYR A 558 -3.63 -12.43 -7.90
C TYR A 558 -4.42 -11.80 -9.03
N PHE A 559 -4.05 -10.58 -9.36
CA PHE A 559 -4.67 -9.83 -10.43
C PHE A 559 -4.22 -10.31 -11.81
N PRO A 560 -5.04 -10.17 -12.86
CA PRO A 560 -4.59 -10.45 -14.23
C PRO A 560 -3.49 -9.45 -14.64
N LEU A 561 -2.53 -9.92 -15.42
CA LEU A 561 -1.61 -8.99 -16.09
C LEU A 561 -2.42 -8.07 -17.00
N PRO A 562 -2.11 -6.76 -17.02
CA PRO A 562 -2.83 -5.81 -17.85
C PRO A 562 -2.73 -6.17 -19.34
N TYR A 563 -3.86 -6.09 -20.06
CA TYR A 563 -3.93 -6.43 -21.47
C TYR A 563 -2.93 -5.65 -22.34
N ILE A 564 -2.75 -4.38 -22.04
CA ILE A 564 -1.82 -3.50 -22.78
C ILE A 564 -0.38 -4.03 -22.69
N GLN A 565 0.04 -4.52 -21.54
CA GLN A 565 1.38 -5.08 -21.35
C GLN A 565 1.58 -6.38 -22.15
N LEU A 566 0.55 -7.25 -22.18
CA LEU A 566 0.55 -8.45 -23.02
C LEU A 566 0.57 -8.12 -24.51
N PHE A 567 -0.10 -7.04 -24.89
CA PHE A 567 -0.18 -6.58 -26.27
C PHE A 567 1.15 -6.01 -26.79
N TYR A 568 1.88 -5.27 -25.95
CA TYR A 568 3.17 -4.68 -26.35
C TYR A 568 4.29 -5.72 -26.55
N VAL A 569 4.23 -6.84 -25.84
CA VAL A 569 5.26 -7.90 -25.91
C VAL A 569 4.62 -9.28 -26.19
N PRO A 570 4.03 -9.49 -27.39
CA PRO A 570 3.27 -10.69 -27.71
C PRO A 570 4.09 -11.97 -27.51
N GLY A 571 3.59 -12.88 -26.67
CA GLY A 571 4.25 -14.17 -26.38
C GLY A 571 5.45 -14.10 -25.43
N LEU A 572 5.80 -12.92 -24.92
CA LEU A 572 6.84 -12.77 -23.91
C LEU A 572 6.29 -12.99 -22.49
N TYR A 573 5.13 -12.41 -22.18
CA TYR A 573 4.51 -12.54 -20.88
C TYR A 573 3.43 -13.63 -20.87
N THR A 574 3.42 -14.40 -19.80
CA THR A 574 2.41 -15.43 -19.50
C THR A 574 1.39 -14.84 -18.52
N GLN A 575 0.09 -14.94 -18.86
CA GLN A 575 -1.01 -14.46 -18.03
C GLN A 575 -1.12 -15.27 -16.73
N ASN A 576 -1.57 -14.63 -15.66
CA ASN A 576 -1.86 -15.30 -14.39
C ASN A 576 -2.98 -16.34 -14.54
N LYS A 577 -2.92 -17.36 -13.68
CA LYS A 577 -3.83 -18.50 -13.69
C LYS A 577 -5.29 -18.07 -13.68
N GLY A 578 -6.08 -18.60 -14.61
CA GLY A 578 -7.53 -18.38 -14.66
C GLY A 578 -7.99 -17.13 -15.45
N TYR A 579 -7.06 -16.33 -16.00
CA TYR A 579 -7.37 -15.14 -16.80
C TYR A 579 -7.03 -15.30 -18.28
#